data_6a21a218d477cf0b1856e99641e448d6
#
_entry.id   6a21a218d477cf0b1856e99641e448d6
#
_cell.length_a   1.000
_cell.length_b   1.000
_cell.length_c   1.000
_cell.angle_alpha   90.00
_cell.angle_beta   90.00
_cell.angle_gamma   90.00
#
_symmetry.space_group_name_H-M   'P 1'
#
loop_
_entity.id
_entity.type
_entity.pdbx_description
1 polymer ?
#
loop_
_entity_poly.entity_id
_entity_poly.type
_entity_poly.pdbx_seq_one_letter_code
_entity_poly.pdbx_strand_id
1 'polypeptide(L)'
;MKIPNDLFEKYLDLIEIEKSLPTYDFLSKVVKAHLIKIPFENISKLLYKKQGLNNTPDFKTFIEGIEKYNFGGTCYTNNYYLYCLLDHLGFETKLCGADMKNPDVHIISMVKIENKEYIVDVGYAAPFFEPLPISLNKDFTFNFGDEKYIVKPKDLNGRTRVEQHSDGKLQHWYTAKPEARKIDEFRKVIKDSYSDDATFMNAIRITKFTEHGSLVLKNLYFTETSNDGSSTTKVNLEDIPWLIKENFKIPLNVVNNAIGHFKELKDIYD
;
A
#
# COMPACT_ATOMS: atom_id res chain seq x y z
N MET A 1 14.51 17.58 5.35
CA MET A 1 15.58 16.93 6.13
C MET A 1 16.08 15.76 5.29
N LYS A 2 17.41 15.59 5.14
CA LYS A 2 17.96 14.47 4.35
C LYS A 2 17.85 13.19 5.17
N ILE A 3 17.27 12.14 4.61
CA ILE A 3 17.18 10.82 5.26
C ILE A 3 18.60 10.24 5.36
N PRO A 4 19.03 9.74 6.53
CA PRO A 4 20.34 9.10 6.70
C PRO A 4 20.47 7.82 5.86
N ASN A 5 21.66 7.55 5.31
CA ASN A 5 21.90 6.41 4.43
C ASN A 5 21.69 5.06 5.13
N ASP A 6 22.06 4.95 6.40
CA ASP A 6 21.88 3.75 7.22
C ASP A 6 20.43 3.29 7.34
N LEU A 7 19.48 4.23 7.29
CA LEU A 7 18.05 3.88 7.27
C LEU A 7 17.61 3.29 5.94
N PHE A 8 18.20 3.67 4.81
CA PHE A 8 17.94 3.03 3.53
C PHE A 8 18.54 1.63 3.45
N GLU A 9 19.77 1.45 3.96
CA GLU A 9 20.37 0.11 4.08
C GLU A 9 19.50 -0.80 4.95
N LYS A 10 19.04 -0.29 6.10
CA LYS A 10 18.11 -1.02 6.97
C LYS A 10 16.79 -1.37 6.27
N TYR A 11 16.26 -0.48 5.42
CA TYR A 11 15.06 -0.77 4.64
C TYR A 11 15.29 -1.92 3.67
N LEU A 12 16.45 -1.92 2.96
CA LEU A 12 16.82 -3.01 2.05
C LEU A 12 16.98 -4.34 2.80
N ASP A 13 17.61 -4.32 3.97
CA ASP A 13 17.75 -5.51 4.84
C ASP A 13 16.38 -6.06 5.26
N LEU A 14 15.44 -5.20 5.66
CA LEU A 14 14.08 -5.60 6.07
C LEU A 14 13.27 -6.24 4.94
N ILE A 15 13.50 -5.82 3.70
CA ILE A 15 12.88 -6.46 2.52
C ILE A 15 13.75 -7.53 1.87
N GLU A 16 14.94 -7.81 2.45
CA GLU A 16 15.87 -8.85 1.99
C GLU A 16 16.36 -8.63 0.54
N ILE A 17 16.71 -7.40 0.18
CA ILE A 17 17.18 -7.01 -1.15
C ILE A 17 18.58 -6.45 -1.08
N GLU A 18 19.49 -7.02 -1.86
CA GLU A 18 20.82 -6.47 -2.09
C GLU A 18 20.76 -5.37 -3.16
N LYS A 19 21.48 -4.25 -2.89
CA LYS A 19 21.56 -3.12 -3.83
C LYS A 19 22.15 -3.53 -5.16
N SER A 20 21.55 -3.06 -6.26
CA SER A 20 22.00 -3.31 -7.62
C SER A 20 21.78 -2.05 -8.49
N LEU A 21 22.19 -2.13 -9.76
CA LEU A 21 21.96 -1.07 -10.74
C LEU A 21 20.45 -0.87 -10.98
N PRO A 22 19.98 0.39 -11.23
CA PRO A 22 18.58 0.71 -11.40
C PRO A 22 18.01 0.23 -12.75
N THR A 23 17.84 -1.08 -12.88
CA THR A 23 17.24 -1.76 -14.04
C THR A 23 15.79 -2.13 -13.78
N TYR A 24 15.02 -2.50 -14.82
CA TYR A 24 13.65 -2.98 -14.65
C TYR A 24 13.58 -4.23 -13.75
N ASP A 25 14.50 -5.19 -13.93
CA ASP A 25 14.53 -6.42 -13.13
C ASP A 25 14.79 -6.11 -11.64
N PHE A 26 15.67 -5.16 -11.37
CA PHE A 26 15.92 -4.73 -9.99
C PHE A 26 14.73 -3.99 -9.39
N LEU A 27 14.08 -3.12 -10.17
CA LEU A 27 12.84 -2.45 -9.74
C LEU A 27 11.75 -3.48 -9.41
N SER A 28 11.53 -4.47 -10.26
CA SER A 28 10.54 -5.54 -10.04
C SER A 28 10.84 -6.34 -8.77
N LYS A 29 12.12 -6.67 -8.52
CA LYS A 29 12.53 -7.33 -7.28
C LYS A 29 12.23 -6.51 -6.04
N VAL A 30 12.55 -5.21 -6.05
CA VAL A 30 12.27 -4.29 -4.93
C VAL A 30 10.78 -4.17 -4.67
N VAL A 31 9.96 -3.99 -5.71
CA VAL A 31 8.50 -3.87 -5.59
C VAL A 31 7.89 -5.15 -5.03
N LYS A 32 8.26 -6.31 -5.59
CA LYS A 32 7.78 -7.62 -5.12
C LYS A 32 8.18 -7.89 -3.67
N ALA A 33 9.43 -7.64 -3.33
CA ALA A 33 9.94 -7.83 -1.98
C ALA A 33 9.22 -6.94 -0.97
N HIS A 34 8.99 -5.65 -1.29
CA HIS A 34 8.21 -4.76 -0.45
C HIS A 34 6.81 -5.32 -0.19
N LEU A 35 6.06 -5.68 -1.24
CA LEU A 35 4.69 -6.19 -1.12
C LEU A 35 4.60 -7.46 -0.27
N ILE A 36 5.60 -8.35 -0.35
CA ILE A 36 5.63 -9.59 0.42
C ILE A 36 6.02 -9.35 1.88
N LYS A 37 6.99 -8.47 2.13
CA LYS A 37 7.55 -8.25 3.47
C LYS A 37 6.75 -7.23 4.29
N ILE A 38 6.22 -6.18 3.66
CA ILE A 38 5.58 -5.05 4.32
C ILE A 38 4.09 -5.04 4.01
N PRO A 39 3.20 -5.21 5.00
CA PRO A 39 1.77 -5.23 4.75
C PRO A 39 1.24 -3.81 4.45
N PHE A 40 0.14 -3.74 3.69
CA PHE A 40 -0.76 -2.59 3.78
C PHE A 40 -1.62 -2.76 5.02
N GLU A 41 -1.62 -1.79 5.95
CA GLU A 41 -2.41 -1.91 7.17
C GLU A 41 -2.72 -0.52 7.78
N ASN A 42 -3.78 -0.43 8.56
CA ASN A 42 -4.13 0.79 9.28
C ASN A 42 -4.00 0.70 10.80
N ILE A 43 -3.50 -0.41 11.35
CA ILE A 43 -3.29 -0.59 12.80
C ILE A 43 -2.26 0.43 13.30
N SER A 44 -1.15 0.61 12.58
CA SER A 44 -0.15 1.64 12.87
C SER A 44 -0.75 3.03 12.88
N LYS A 45 -1.60 3.35 11.90
CA LYS A 45 -2.25 4.64 11.77
C LYS A 45 -3.19 4.94 12.96
N LEU A 46 -3.98 3.94 13.38
CA LEU A 46 -4.84 4.02 14.56
C LEU A 46 -4.03 4.22 15.84
N LEU A 47 -2.93 3.46 16.00
CA LEU A 47 -2.03 3.58 17.14
C LEU A 47 -1.39 4.97 17.19
N TYR A 48 -0.82 5.43 16.08
CA TYR A 48 -0.14 6.72 16.01
C TYR A 48 -1.09 7.90 16.26
N LYS A 49 -2.33 7.82 15.76
CA LYS A 49 -3.35 8.84 16.08
C LYS A 49 -3.61 8.92 17.59
N LYS A 50 -3.71 7.80 18.30
CA LYS A 50 -3.84 7.79 19.76
C LYS A 50 -2.66 8.42 20.48
N GLN A 51 -1.48 8.36 19.87
CA GLN A 51 -0.26 9.00 20.35
C GLN A 51 -0.14 10.48 19.94
N GLY A 52 -1.18 11.04 19.30
CA GLY A 52 -1.25 12.44 18.89
C GLY A 52 -0.66 12.74 17.51
N LEU A 53 -0.26 11.72 16.74
CA LEU A 53 0.22 11.91 15.39
C LEU A 53 -0.97 12.02 14.41
N ASN A 54 -1.02 13.14 13.67
CA ASN A 54 -2.04 13.41 12.64
C ASN A 54 -1.42 13.55 11.25
N ASN A 55 -0.36 12.79 10.99
CA ASN A 55 0.40 12.80 9.74
C ASN A 55 1.06 11.44 9.55
N THR A 56 1.73 11.22 8.40
CA THR A 56 2.62 10.06 8.24
C THR A 56 3.73 10.11 9.31
N PRO A 57 4.13 8.96 9.88
CA PRO A 57 5.32 8.90 10.73
C PRO A 57 6.55 9.36 9.94
N ASP A 58 7.62 9.76 10.59
CA ASP A 58 8.89 9.99 9.90
C ASP A 58 9.53 8.66 9.43
N PHE A 59 10.56 8.76 8.59
CA PHE A 59 11.18 7.56 7.98
C PHE A 59 11.78 6.61 9.03
N LYS A 60 12.36 7.15 10.09
CA LYS A 60 12.91 6.34 11.18
C LYS A 60 11.82 5.58 11.90
N THR A 61 10.73 6.26 12.25
CA THR A 61 9.56 5.64 12.90
C THR A 61 8.92 4.58 12.00
N PHE A 62 8.87 4.79 10.68
CA PHE A 62 8.40 3.79 9.73
C PHE A 62 9.28 2.54 9.75
N ILE A 63 10.60 2.67 9.64
CA ILE A 63 11.55 1.55 9.68
C ILE A 63 11.46 0.79 11.01
N GLU A 64 11.43 1.52 12.13
CA GLU A 64 11.26 0.91 13.46
C GLU A 64 9.90 0.21 13.61
N GLY A 65 8.86 0.74 12.99
CA GLY A 65 7.53 0.13 12.97
C GLY A 65 7.51 -1.22 12.24
N ILE A 66 8.20 -1.32 11.10
CA ILE A 66 8.36 -2.59 10.37
C ILE A 66 9.10 -3.60 11.26
N GLU A 67 10.27 -3.23 11.77
CA GLU A 67 11.15 -4.10 12.53
C GLU A 67 10.51 -4.61 13.83
N LYS A 68 9.88 -3.72 14.60
CA LYS A 68 9.38 -4.03 15.95
C LYS A 68 7.96 -4.60 15.95
N TYR A 69 7.13 -4.20 14.99
CA TYR A 69 5.70 -4.46 15.02
C TYR A 69 5.13 -5.05 13.74
N ASN A 70 5.95 -5.28 12.72
CA ASN A 70 5.51 -5.71 11.39
C ASN A 70 4.48 -4.75 10.77
N PHE A 71 4.66 -3.46 11.02
CA PHE A 71 3.83 -2.41 10.43
C PHE A 71 4.22 -2.15 8.98
N GLY A 72 3.32 -1.54 8.24
CA GLY A 72 3.60 -0.99 6.92
C GLY A 72 2.96 0.38 6.79
N GLY A 73 1.65 0.43 7.03
CA GLY A 73 0.85 1.64 6.92
C GLY A 73 -0.01 1.67 5.67
N THR A 74 -0.60 2.83 5.40
CA THR A 74 -1.46 3.04 4.23
C THR A 74 -0.64 3.61 3.05
N CYS A 75 -1.31 3.97 1.94
CA CYS A 75 -0.66 4.47 0.73
C CYS A 75 0.31 5.64 1.00
N TYR A 76 -0.04 6.56 1.88
CA TYR A 76 0.81 7.72 2.19
C TYR A 76 2.12 7.35 2.89
N THR A 77 2.19 6.20 3.54
CA THR A 77 3.42 5.69 4.17
C THR A 77 4.19 4.79 3.22
N ASN A 78 3.54 3.72 2.74
CA ASN A 78 4.18 2.70 1.90
C ASN A 78 4.71 3.28 0.59
N ASN A 79 3.88 4.01 -0.17
CA ASN A 79 4.30 4.56 -1.45
C ASN A 79 5.32 5.69 -1.30
N TYR A 80 5.16 6.55 -0.28
CA TYR A 80 6.12 7.64 -0.09
C TYR A 80 7.51 7.14 0.29
N TYR A 81 7.60 6.17 1.20
CA TYR A 81 8.91 5.68 1.62
C TYR A 81 9.55 4.75 0.62
N LEU A 82 8.76 4.01 -0.16
CA LEU A 82 9.31 3.33 -1.33
C LEU A 82 9.81 4.32 -2.38
N TYR A 83 9.10 5.43 -2.65
CA TYR A 83 9.59 6.51 -3.50
C TYR A 83 10.96 7.03 -3.03
N CYS A 84 11.10 7.31 -1.73
CA CYS A 84 12.38 7.76 -1.17
C CYS A 84 13.50 6.72 -1.35
N LEU A 85 13.20 5.43 -1.19
CA LEU A 85 14.15 4.35 -1.44
C LEU A 85 14.55 4.27 -2.92
N LEU A 86 13.59 4.34 -3.84
CA LEU A 86 13.87 4.28 -5.28
C LEU A 86 14.73 5.46 -5.75
N ASP A 87 14.46 6.68 -5.24
CA ASP A 87 15.29 7.85 -5.50
C ASP A 87 16.72 7.66 -4.97
N HIS A 88 16.87 7.13 -3.73
CA HIS A 88 18.17 6.80 -3.14
C HIS A 88 18.92 5.73 -3.93
N LEU A 89 18.23 4.76 -4.53
CA LEU A 89 18.80 3.71 -5.37
C LEU A 89 19.19 4.20 -6.76
N GLY A 90 18.89 5.44 -7.13
CA GLY A 90 19.28 6.07 -8.37
C GLY A 90 18.28 5.85 -9.52
N PHE A 91 17.06 5.43 -9.25
CA PHE A 91 16.01 5.41 -10.27
C PHE A 91 15.55 6.82 -10.63
N GLU A 92 15.27 7.05 -11.92
CA GLU A 92 14.55 8.26 -12.37
C GLU A 92 13.08 8.13 -11.94
N THR A 93 12.75 8.66 -10.76
CA THR A 93 11.44 8.50 -10.13
C THR A 93 10.80 9.84 -9.78
N LYS A 94 9.48 9.91 -9.80
CA LYS A 94 8.69 11.05 -9.34
C LYS A 94 7.51 10.59 -8.49
N LEU A 95 7.24 11.31 -7.40
CA LEU A 95 6.02 11.14 -6.62
C LEU A 95 4.87 11.82 -7.34
N CYS A 96 3.75 11.13 -7.50
CA CYS A 96 2.57 11.61 -8.21
C CYS A 96 1.31 11.40 -7.38
N GLY A 97 0.30 12.26 -7.61
CA GLY A 97 -1.03 12.09 -7.05
C GLY A 97 -1.89 11.16 -7.89
N ALA A 98 -2.88 10.55 -7.24
CA ALA A 98 -3.92 9.81 -7.94
C ALA A 98 -5.30 10.11 -7.33
N ASP A 99 -6.27 10.22 -8.22
CA ASP A 99 -7.66 10.49 -7.88
C ASP A 99 -8.44 9.18 -7.78
N MET A 100 -9.24 9.06 -6.75
CA MET A 100 -10.29 8.06 -6.58
C MET A 100 -11.66 8.76 -6.64
N LYS A 101 -12.57 8.54 -5.67
CA LYS A 101 -13.78 9.35 -5.53
C LYS A 101 -13.46 10.84 -5.29
N ASN A 102 -12.36 11.10 -4.57
CA ASN A 102 -11.86 12.45 -4.28
C ASN A 102 -10.47 12.65 -4.92
N PRO A 103 -10.11 13.90 -5.24
CA PRO A 103 -8.80 14.22 -5.78
C PRO A 103 -7.68 13.96 -4.78
N ASP A 104 -6.54 13.48 -5.27
CA ASP A 104 -5.27 13.33 -4.54
C ASP A 104 -5.34 12.47 -3.26
N VAL A 105 -6.36 11.62 -3.13
CA VAL A 105 -6.51 10.74 -1.96
C VAL A 105 -5.65 9.49 -2.02
N HIS A 106 -4.88 9.34 -3.09
CA HIS A 106 -3.88 8.31 -3.26
C HIS A 106 -2.59 8.90 -3.83
N ILE A 107 -1.46 8.31 -3.50
CA ILE A 107 -0.15 8.67 -4.06
C ILE A 107 0.49 7.44 -4.65
N ILE A 108 1.26 7.64 -5.72
CA ILE A 108 2.01 6.59 -6.40
C ILE A 108 3.39 7.11 -6.79
N SER A 109 4.30 6.21 -7.17
CA SER A 109 5.53 6.58 -7.87
C SER A 109 5.41 6.30 -9.35
N MET A 110 5.92 7.20 -10.18
CA MET A 110 6.21 6.91 -11.58
C MET A 110 7.71 6.80 -11.77
N VAL A 111 8.14 5.69 -12.36
CA VAL A 111 9.56 5.39 -12.61
C VAL A 111 9.79 5.32 -14.10
N LYS A 112 10.86 6.00 -14.57
CA LYS A 112 11.29 5.90 -15.94
C LYS A 112 12.54 5.04 -16.04
N ILE A 113 12.50 4.05 -16.92
CA ILE A 113 13.62 3.18 -17.23
C ILE A 113 13.79 3.20 -18.76
N GLU A 114 14.94 3.66 -19.23
CA GLU A 114 15.18 3.93 -20.65
C GLU A 114 14.10 4.91 -21.20
N ASN A 115 13.29 4.44 -22.16
CA ASN A 115 12.21 5.25 -22.77
C ASN A 115 10.81 4.80 -22.34
N LYS A 116 10.69 3.99 -21.29
CA LYS A 116 9.40 3.47 -20.78
C LYS A 116 9.10 4.03 -19.40
N GLU A 117 7.84 4.30 -19.15
CA GLU A 117 7.35 4.73 -17.85
C GLU A 117 6.48 3.64 -17.22
N TYR A 118 6.58 3.54 -15.90
CA TYR A 118 5.88 2.55 -15.09
C TYR A 118 5.28 3.22 -13.85
N ILE A 119 4.11 2.75 -13.42
CA ILE A 119 3.59 3.03 -12.09
C ILE A 119 4.18 1.98 -11.13
N VAL A 120 4.67 2.46 -10.00
CA VAL A 120 5.01 1.66 -8.83
C VAL A 120 4.06 2.04 -7.71
N ASP A 121 3.28 1.08 -7.26
CA ASP A 121 2.23 1.28 -6.25
C ASP A 121 2.15 0.07 -5.32
N VAL A 122 2.72 0.20 -4.14
CA VAL A 122 2.68 -0.80 -3.06
C VAL A 122 1.66 -0.42 -1.96
N GLY A 123 0.97 0.69 -2.14
CA GLY A 123 0.03 1.26 -1.18
C GLY A 123 -1.45 1.16 -1.59
N TYR A 124 -1.79 0.48 -2.67
CA TYR A 124 -3.17 0.26 -3.11
C TYR A 124 -3.82 -0.98 -2.47
N ALA A 125 -3.02 -1.79 -1.79
CA ALA A 125 -3.42 -3.10 -1.29
C ALA A 125 -3.84 -4.10 -2.40
N ALA A 126 -3.17 -4.02 -3.55
CA ALA A 126 -3.36 -4.87 -4.72
C ALA A 126 -2.06 -5.62 -5.08
N PRO A 127 -2.14 -6.75 -5.79
CA PRO A 127 -1.00 -7.62 -6.08
C PRO A 127 -0.13 -7.08 -7.24
N PHE A 128 0.31 -5.84 -7.13
CA PHE A 128 1.17 -5.19 -8.12
C PHE A 128 2.63 -5.60 -7.91
N PHE A 129 2.91 -6.91 -8.02
CA PHE A 129 4.25 -7.49 -7.82
C PHE A 129 5.28 -6.98 -8.82
N GLU A 130 4.84 -6.40 -9.92
CA GLU A 130 5.69 -5.79 -10.92
C GLU A 130 5.27 -4.34 -11.18
N PRO A 131 6.20 -3.48 -11.61
CA PRO A 131 5.88 -2.14 -12.06
C PRO A 131 4.84 -2.17 -13.19
N LEU A 132 3.76 -1.43 -13.06
CA LEU A 132 2.67 -1.41 -14.04
C LEU A 132 3.07 -0.57 -15.25
N PRO A 133 3.09 -1.13 -16.48
CA PRO A 133 3.44 -0.37 -17.68
C PRO A 133 2.36 0.67 -17.97
N ILE A 134 2.76 1.89 -18.37
CA ILE A 134 1.84 2.97 -18.75
C ILE A 134 2.11 3.55 -20.14
N SER A 135 3.17 3.12 -20.79
CA SER A 135 3.43 3.44 -22.21
C SER A 135 2.70 2.42 -23.10
N LEU A 136 1.36 2.47 -23.09
CA LEU A 136 0.49 1.45 -23.65
C LEU A 136 -0.30 1.98 -24.86
N ASN A 137 -0.54 1.11 -25.87
CA ASN A 137 -1.47 1.35 -26.98
C ASN A 137 -2.82 0.64 -26.80
N LYS A 138 -2.90 -0.31 -25.87
CA LYS A 138 -4.11 -1.06 -25.50
C LYS A 138 -4.06 -1.38 -24.00
N ASP A 139 -5.18 -1.80 -23.45
CA ASP A 139 -5.27 -2.22 -22.05
C ASP A 139 -4.23 -3.30 -21.72
N PHE A 140 -3.50 -3.10 -20.61
CA PHE A 140 -2.69 -4.15 -19.97
C PHE A 140 -3.53 -4.79 -18.87
N THR A 141 -3.64 -6.11 -18.88
CA THR A 141 -4.51 -6.83 -17.94
C THR A 141 -3.79 -8.01 -17.31
N PHE A 142 -4.07 -8.27 -16.03
CA PHE A 142 -3.64 -9.48 -15.32
C PHE A 142 -4.72 -9.88 -14.30
N ASN A 143 -4.64 -11.13 -13.83
CA ASN A 143 -5.55 -11.67 -12.82
C ASN A 143 -4.78 -12.08 -11.57
N PHE A 144 -5.46 -12.05 -10.43
CA PHE A 144 -4.98 -12.58 -9.16
C PHE A 144 -6.17 -13.11 -8.35
N GLY A 145 -6.22 -14.42 -8.12
CA GLY A 145 -7.44 -15.07 -7.62
C GLY A 145 -8.62 -14.77 -8.56
N ASP A 146 -9.73 -14.36 -7.99
CA ASP A 146 -10.97 -14.03 -8.72
C ASP A 146 -11.01 -12.57 -9.21
N GLU A 147 -9.94 -11.81 -8.98
CA GLU A 147 -9.86 -10.41 -9.36
C GLU A 147 -9.11 -10.22 -10.67
N LYS A 148 -9.59 -9.26 -11.47
CA LYS A 148 -8.93 -8.80 -12.70
C LYS A 148 -8.52 -7.35 -12.56
N TYR A 149 -7.28 -7.07 -12.90
CA TYR A 149 -6.72 -5.71 -12.90
C TYR A 149 -6.50 -5.24 -14.33
N ILE A 150 -6.82 -3.97 -14.59
CA ILE A 150 -6.73 -3.37 -15.92
C ILE A 150 -6.02 -2.02 -15.79
N VAL A 151 -4.90 -1.87 -16.51
CA VAL A 151 -4.21 -0.59 -16.69
C VAL A 151 -4.58 -0.05 -18.06
N LYS A 152 -5.24 1.10 -18.10
CA LYS A 152 -5.65 1.77 -19.33
C LYS A 152 -4.50 2.54 -19.96
N PRO A 153 -4.45 2.67 -21.29
CA PRO A 153 -3.59 3.64 -21.94
C PRO A 153 -3.78 5.06 -21.39
N LYS A 154 -2.75 5.89 -21.52
CA LYS A 154 -2.84 7.31 -21.14
C LYS A 154 -3.95 8.02 -21.92
N ASP A 155 -4.73 8.84 -21.21
CA ASP A 155 -5.66 9.76 -21.82
C ASP A 155 -4.93 10.96 -22.46
N LEU A 156 -5.69 11.89 -23.04
CA LEU A 156 -5.16 13.11 -23.69
C LEU A 156 -4.40 14.04 -22.73
N ASN A 157 -4.60 13.89 -21.41
CA ASN A 157 -3.93 14.63 -20.35
C ASN A 157 -2.74 13.84 -19.76
N GLY A 158 -2.38 12.70 -20.34
CA GLY A 158 -1.31 11.82 -19.85
C GLY A 158 -1.65 11.03 -18.60
N ARG A 159 -2.93 10.99 -18.18
CA ARG A 159 -3.39 10.27 -16.99
C ARG A 159 -3.62 8.80 -17.31
N THR A 160 -3.31 7.94 -16.37
CA THR A 160 -3.50 6.48 -16.48
C THR A 160 -4.51 6.00 -15.45
N ARG A 161 -5.53 5.29 -15.90
CA ARG A 161 -6.52 4.68 -15.01
C ARG A 161 -6.17 3.23 -14.74
N VAL A 162 -6.20 2.86 -13.46
CA VAL A 162 -6.03 1.48 -12.98
C VAL A 162 -7.35 1.03 -12.35
N GLU A 163 -7.86 -0.11 -12.78
CA GLU A 163 -9.15 -0.66 -12.38
C GLU A 163 -8.99 -2.05 -11.76
N GLN A 164 -9.76 -2.32 -10.73
CA GLN A 164 -9.94 -3.63 -10.10
C GLN A 164 -11.38 -4.11 -10.36
N HIS A 165 -11.51 -5.29 -10.92
CA HIS A 165 -12.80 -5.93 -11.25
C HIS A 165 -12.90 -7.27 -10.51
N SER A 166 -14.11 -7.60 -10.05
CA SER A 166 -14.49 -8.93 -9.57
C SER A 166 -15.85 -9.29 -10.14
N ASP A 167 -16.07 -10.53 -10.55
CA ASP A 167 -17.30 -11.00 -11.22
C ASP A 167 -17.70 -10.13 -12.42
N GLY A 168 -16.72 -9.65 -13.17
CA GLY A 168 -16.93 -8.79 -14.33
C GLY A 168 -17.37 -7.35 -13.99
N LYS A 169 -17.47 -6.98 -12.71
CA LYS A 169 -17.88 -5.64 -12.25
C LYS A 169 -16.72 -4.86 -11.73
N LEU A 170 -16.68 -3.55 -12.04
CA LEU A 170 -15.73 -2.60 -11.47
C LEU A 170 -15.98 -2.47 -9.96
N GLN A 171 -14.99 -2.85 -9.16
CA GLN A 171 -15.03 -2.76 -7.71
C GLN A 171 -14.36 -1.48 -7.20
N HIS A 172 -13.15 -1.21 -7.73
CA HIS A 172 -12.34 -0.09 -7.30
C HIS A 172 -11.48 0.44 -8.45
N TRP A 173 -11.03 1.70 -8.34
CA TRP A 173 -10.17 2.32 -9.34
C TRP A 173 -9.45 3.54 -8.79
N TYR A 174 -8.36 3.91 -9.46
CA TYR A 174 -7.77 5.23 -9.34
C TYR A 174 -7.31 5.74 -10.71
N THR A 175 -7.14 7.04 -10.84
CA THR A 175 -6.54 7.70 -12.00
C THR A 175 -5.25 8.40 -11.59
N ALA A 176 -4.13 7.85 -11.99
CA ALA A 176 -2.80 8.40 -11.75
C ALA A 176 -2.57 9.66 -12.60
N LYS A 177 -2.05 10.71 -11.98
CA LYS A 177 -1.70 11.98 -12.63
C LYS A 177 -0.21 12.01 -12.95
N PRO A 178 0.21 12.55 -14.13
CA PRO A 178 1.61 12.51 -14.54
C PRO A 178 2.50 13.55 -13.87
N GLU A 179 1.91 14.53 -13.19
CA GLU A 179 2.63 15.67 -12.60
C GLU A 179 3.42 15.24 -11.38
N ALA A 180 4.72 15.56 -11.36
CA ALA A 180 5.56 15.38 -10.20
C ALA A 180 5.12 16.29 -9.05
N ARG A 181 5.00 15.76 -7.86
CA ARG A 181 4.54 16.46 -6.66
C ARG A 181 5.51 16.24 -5.50
N LYS A 182 5.52 17.19 -4.56
CA LYS A 182 6.19 17.01 -3.27
C LYS A 182 5.22 16.51 -2.24
N ILE A 183 5.69 15.73 -1.25
CA ILE A 183 4.82 15.18 -0.19
C ILE A 183 4.07 16.27 0.58
N ASP A 184 4.67 17.45 0.74
CA ASP A 184 4.03 18.58 1.41
C ASP A 184 2.75 19.08 0.71
N GLU A 185 2.61 18.85 -0.58
CA GLU A 185 1.42 19.22 -1.34
C GLU A 185 0.22 18.31 -1.05
N PHE A 186 0.46 17.15 -0.44
CA PHE A 186 -0.56 16.21 0.04
C PHE A 186 -0.90 16.39 1.52
N ARG A 187 -0.26 17.36 2.21
CA ARG A 187 -0.43 17.58 3.67
C ARG A 187 -1.88 17.67 4.10
N LYS A 188 -2.72 18.36 3.32
CA LYS A 188 -4.14 18.51 3.65
C LYS A 188 -4.87 17.17 3.60
N VAL A 189 -4.78 16.43 2.49
CA VAL A 189 -5.49 15.15 2.32
C VAL A 189 -4.94 14.08 3.27
N ILE A 190 -3.64 14.12 3.59
CA ILE A 190 -3.04 13.26 4.62
C ILE A 190 -3.65 13.58 5.98
N LYS A 191 -3.70 14.85 6.38
CA LYS A 191 -4.31 15.28 7.65
C LYS A 191 -5.79 14.91 7.71
N ASP A 192 -6.55 15.16 6.64
CA ASP A 192 -7.97 14.83 6.56
C ASP A 192 -8.20 13.31 6.70
N SER A 193 -7.26 12.47 6.25
CA SER A 193 -7.33 11.02 6.41
C SER A 193 -7.16 10.53 7.85
N TYR A 194 -6.83 11.43 8.80
CA TYR A 194 -6.79 11.18 10.23
C TYR A 194 -7.99 11.77 10.98
N SER A 195 -8.97 12.39 10.28
CA SER A 195 -10.21 12.85 10.93
C SER A 195 -11.01 11.67 11.49
N ASP A 196 -11.82 11.92 12.50
CA ASP A 196 -12.54 10.85 13.22
C ASP A 196 -13.56 10.13 12.35
N ASP A 197 -14.04 10.78 11.29
CA ASP A 197 -14.96 10.25 10.28
C ASP A 197 -14.27 9.60 9.08
N ALA A 198 -12.92 9.66 9.00
CA ALA A 198 -12.19 9.06 7.91
C ALA A 198 -12.29 7.53 7.93
N THR A 199 -12.36 6.91 6.76
CA THR A 199 -12.58 5.47 6.57
C THR A 199 -11.62 4.62 7.41
N PHE A 200 -10.31 4.92 7.35
CA PHE A 200 -9.29 4.13 8.08
C PHE A 200 -9.22 4.45 9.58
N MET A 201 -10.05 5.38 10.08
CA MET A 201 -10.21 5.62 11.52
C MET A 201 -11.40 4.84 12.10
N ASN A 202 -12.28 4.30 11.24
CA ASN A 202 -13.50 3.60 11.62
C ASN A 202 -13.60 2.17 11.06
N ALA A 203 -12.49 1.64 10.57
CA ALA A 203 -12.45 0.33 9.94
C ALA A 203 -11.10 -0.35 10.24
N ILE A 204 -11.05 -1.66 10.05
CA ILE A 204 -9.81 -2.45 10.03
C ILE A 204 -9.56 -2.89 8.60
N ARG A 205 -8.37 -2.59 8.09
CA ARG A 205 -7.91 -3.05 6.80
C ARG A 205 -6.45 -3.48 6.88
N ILE A 206 -6.21 -4.77 6.64
CA ILE A 206 -4.87 -5.33 6.52
C ILE A 206 -4.83 -6.18 5.26
N THR A 207 -3.80 -6.01 4.45
CA THR A 207 -3.50 -6.87 3.30
C THR A 207 -2.03 -7.24 3.35
N LYS A 208 -1.73 -8.51 3.35
CA LYS A 208 -0.38 -9.06 3.27
C LYS A 208 -0.31 -10.03 2.11
N PHE A 209 0.62 -9.79 1.20
CA PHE A 209 0.90 -10.71 0.11
C PHE A 209 1.93 -11.75 0.54
N THR A 210 1.87 -12.89 -0.10
CA THR A 210 2.84 -14.00 0.02
C THR A 210 3.33 -14.39 -1.38
N GLU A 211 4.28 -15.32 -1.48
CA GLU A 211 4.73 -15.83 -2.79
C GLU A 211 3.58 -16.47 -3.60
N HIS A 212 2.53 -16.96 -2.94
CA HIS A 212 1.50 -17.80 -3.57
C HIS A 212 0.08 -17.29 -3.33
N GLY A 213 -0.09 -16.11 -2.75
CA GLY A 213 -1.43 -15.60 -2.46
C GLY A 213 -1.45 -14.34 -1.61
N SER A 214 -2.54 -14.17 -0.87
CA SER A 214 -2.70 -13.05 0.05
C SER A 214 -3.57 -13.39 1.26
N LEU A 215 -3.34 -12.66 2.34
CA LEU A 215 -4.17 -12.62 3.54
C LEU A 215 -4.77 -11.21 3.64
N VAL A 216 -6.09 -11.13 3.72
CA VAL A 216 -6.81 -9.86 3.80
C VAL A 216 -7.77 -9.88 4.99
N LEU A 217 -7.63 -8.92 5.90
CA LEU A 217 -8.64 -8.63 6.91
C LEU A 217 -9.34 -7.31 6.55
N LYS A 218 -10.64 -7.39 6.32
CA LYS A 218 -11.51 -6.25 6.01
C LYS A 218 -12.66 -6.24 7.01
N ASN A 219 -12.53 -5.42 8.05
CA ASN A 219 -13.43 -5.41 9.22
C ASN A 219 -13.58 -6.83 9.80
N LEU A 220 -14.78 -7.40 9.69
CA LEU A 220 -15.14 -8.73 10.22
C LEU A 220 -14.88 -9.87 9.22
N TYR A 221 -14.30 -9.60 8.05
CA TYR A 221 -14.07 -10.61 7.02
C TYR A 221 -12.59 -10.87 6.80
N PHE A 222 -12.20 -12.12 7.03
CA PHE A 222 -10.85 -12.61 6.74
C PHE A 222 -10.87 -13.45 5.47
N THR A 223 -10.10 -13.02 4.47
CA THR A 223 -9.99 -13.69 3.17
C THR A 223 -8.58 -14.21 2.99
N GLU A 224 -8.46 -15.47 2.64
CA GLU A 224 -7.24 -16.13 2.21
C GLU A 224 -7.35 -16.44 0.74
N THR A 225 -6.38 -15.97 -0.05
CA THR A 225 -6.29 -16.27 -1.48
C THR A 225 -5.04 -17.09 -1.74
N SER A 226 -5.17 -18.15 -2.51
CA SER A 226 -4.08 -18.99 -3.00
C SER A 226 -4.24 -19.26 -4.49
N ASN A 227 -3.36 -20.09 -5.06
CA ASN A 227 -3.48 -20.53 -6.45
C ASN A 227 -4.76 -21.37 -6.70
N ASP A 228 -5.35 -21.96 -5.65
CA ASP A 228 -6.53 -22.82 -5.72
C ASP A 228 -7.84 -22.03 -5.57
N GLY A 229 -7.76 -20.72 -5.34
CA GLY A 229 -8.91 -19.83 -5.17
C GLY A 229 -8.90 -19.02 -3.89
N SER A 230 -10.03 -18.39 -3.59
CA SER A 230 -10.20 -17.53 -2.41
C SER A 230 -11.24 -18.12 -1.46
N SER A 231 -10.97 -18.04 -0.16
CA SER A 231 -11.88 -18.39 0.93
C SER A 231 -12.07 -17.20 1.87
N THR A 232 -13.32 -16.87 2.18
CA THR A 232 -13.66 -15.76 3.08
C THR A 232 -14.44 -16.28 4.28
N THR A 233 -13.96 -15.94 5.48
CA THR A 233 -14.59 -16.29 6.76
C THR A 233 -14.99 -15.02 7.50
N LYS A 234 -16.22 -14.98 8.01
CA LYS A 234 -16.65 -13.94 8.96
C LYS A 234 -16.13 -14.28 10.35
N VAL A 235 -15.48 -13.33 11.02
CA VAL A 235 -14.89 -13.47 12.35
C VAL A 235 -15.62 -12.59 13.36
N ASN A 236 -15.59 -12.95 14.66
CA ASN A 236 -16.13 -12.08 15.70
C ASN A 236 -15.14 -10.97 16.03
N LEU A 237 -15.66 -9.82 16.46
CA LEU A 237 -14.83 -8.66 16.83
C LEU A 237 -13.79 -9.00 17.92
N GLU A 238 -14.17 -9.83 18.87
CA GLU A 238 -13.32 -10.26 20.00
C GLU A 238 -12.14 -11.14 19.55
N ASP A 239 -12.27 -11.86 18.43
CA ASP A 239 -11.24 -12.74 17.88
C ASP A 239 -10.22 -11.99 17.01
N ILE A 240 -10.57 -10.78 16.53
CA ILE A 240 -9.73 -10.00 15.61
C ILE A 240 -8.32 -9.75 16.13
N PRO A 241 -8.10 -9.37 17.42
CA PRO A 241 -6.73 -9.14 17.90
C PRO A 241 -5.82 -10.37 17.79
N TRP A 242 -6.36 -11.55 18.08
CA TRP A 242 -5.62 -12.82 17.94
C TRP A 242 -5.39 -13.17 16.48
N LEU A 243 -6.40 -13.01 15.63
CA LEU A 243 -6.28 -13.24 14.19
C LEU A 243 -5.18 -12.35 13.59
N ILE A 244 -5.13 -11.06 13.95
CA ILE A 244 -4.09 -10.14 13.49
C ILE A 244 -2.71 -10.58 13.96
N LYS A 245 -2.57 -10.93 15.24
CA LYS A 245 -1.29 -11.42 15.79
C LYS A 245 -0.82 -12.68 15.06
N GLU A 246 -1.69 -13.66 14.87
CA GLU A 246 -1.31 -14.96 14.28
C GLU A 246 -0.99 -14.86 12.79
N ASN A 247 -1.75 -14.10 12.01
CA ASN A 247 -1.62 -14.06 10.55
C ASN A 247 -0.72 -12.92 10.05
N PHE A 248 -0.78 -11.76 10.72
CA PHE A 248 -0.04 -10.57 10.29
C PHE A 248 1.16 -10.25 11.19
N LYS A 249 1.36 -11.02 12.27
CA LYS A 249 2.50 -10.90 13.19
C LYS A 249 2.62 -9.54 13.90
N ILE A 250 1.53 -8.77 13.96
CA ILE A 250 1.47 -7.53 14.75
C ILE A 250 1.25 -7.93 16.23
N PRO A 251 2.07 -7.44 17.19
CA PRO A 251 1.97 -7.85 18.60
C PRO A 251 0.59 -7.57 19.21
N LEU A 252 0.05 -8.52 19.99
CA LEU A 252 -1.30 -8.46 20.54
C LEU A 252 -1.57 -7.20 21.38
N ASN A 253 -0.61 -6.80 22.22
CA ASN A 253 -0.73 -5.58 23.03
C ASN A 253 -0.80 -4.31 22.16
N VAL A 254 -0.14 -4.30 21.02
CA VAL A 254 -0.17 -3.21 20.03
C VAL A 254 -1.54 -3.16 19.36
N VAL A 255 -2.04 -4.33 18.91
CA VAL A 255 -3.37 -4.43 18.30
C VAL A 255 -4.44 -3.99 19.27
N ASN A 256 -4.46 -4.53 20.50
CA ASN A 256 -5.44 -4.15 21.53
C ASN A 256 -5.41 -2.64 21.83
N ASN A 257 -4.24 -2.05 21.87
CA ASN A 257 -4.11 -0.60 22.03
C ASN A 257 -4.69 0.17 20.83
N ALA A 258 -4.40 -0.27 19.61
CA ALA A 258 -4.87 0.40 18.40
C ALA A 258 -6.40 0.35 18.25
N ILE A 259 -7.01 -0.85 18.35
CA ILE A 259 -8.41 -1.09 18.02
C ILE A 259 -9.35 -1.28 19.22
N GLY A 260 -8.85 -1.32 20.45
CA GLY A 260 -9.65 -1.58 21.65
C GLY A 260 -10.77 -0.57 21.96
N HIS A 261 -10.88 0.51 21.16
CA HIS A 261 -11.98 1.45 21.24
C HIS A 261 -13.18 1.09 20.33
N PHE A 262 -12.99 0.18 19.36
CA PHE A 262 -14.08 -0.28 18.51
C PHE A 262 -15.07 -1.13 19.33
N LYS A 263 -16.33 -0.69 19.36
CA LYS A 263 -17.44 -1.47 19.95
C LYS A 263 -18.14 -2.31 18.91
N GLU A 264 -18.11 -1.83 17.66
CA GLU A 264 -18.68 -2.48 16.49
C GLU A 264 -17.87 -2.10 15.25
N LEU A 265 -17.92 -2.93 14.23
CA LEU A 265 -17.38 -2.64 12.90
C LEU A 265 -18.47 -2.90 11.88
N LYS A 266 -18.50 -2.09 10.83
CA LYS A 266 -19.42 -2.33 9.71
C LYS A 266 -19.13 -3.70 9.09
N ASP A 267 -20.20 -4.42 8.70
CA ASP A 267 -20.07 -5.71 8.05
C ASP A 267 -19.37 -5.59 6.69
N ILE A 268 -19.62 -4.51 5.96
CA ILE A 268 -19.06 -4.24 4.62
C ILE A 268 -18.23 -2.97 4.70
N TYR A 269 -17.13 -3.00 4.01
CA TYR A 269 -16.28 -1.83 3.82
C TYR A 269 -16.84 -1.03 2.63
N ASP A 270 -17.38 0.16 2.91
CA ASP A 270 -17.96 1.06 1.90
C ASP A 270 -16.88 1.93 1.25
#